data_e7222650c53428e346d485598107f001
#
_entry.id   e7222650c53428e346d485598107f001
#
_cell.length_a   1.000
_cell.length_b   1.000
_cell.length_c   1.000
_cell.angle_alpha   90.00
_cell.angle_beta   90.00
_cell.angle_gamma   90.00
#
_symmetry.space_group_name_H-M   'P 1'
#
loop_
_entity.id
_entity.type
_entity.pdbx_description
1 polymer ?
#
loop_
_entity_poly.entity_id
_entity_poly.type
_entity_poly.pdbx_seq_one_letter_code
_entity_poly.pdbx_strand_id
1 'polypeptide(L)'
;SVEPIPNKDNLKRIAVDVGDGDDDDAVVRIVTNAKNVSEAGVLIAIAKVGSTLKDGTVIKKQLVGGEMSEGMVLDAPLLNWKSGSHGLAAILPSDERKPLFFKAGDKVPRSRPRSDGLVGDEKENESKKEEVVETMFARKLTKEEKKAALEAKRAARAERKKGGGGGGDA
;
A
#
# COMPACT_ATOMS: atom_id res chain seq x y z
N SER A 1 19.92 -1.59 -18.68
CA SER A 1 19.60 -1.25 -20.10
C SER A 1 18.11 -1.37 -20.36
N VAL A 2 17.63 -0.72 -21.42
CA VAL A 2 16.26 -0.84 -21.95
C VAL A 2 16.36 -1.03 -23.46
N GLU A 3 15.83 -2.13 -23.96
CA GLU A 3 15.94 -2.50 -25.36
C GLU A 3 14.57 -2.93 -25.91
N PRO A 4 14.14 -2.43 -27.06
CA PRO A 4 12.92 -2.90 -27.71
C PRO A 4 13.09 -4.34 -28.20
N ILE A 5 12.03 -5.13 -28.18
CA ILE A 5 12.04 -6.47 -28.76
C ILE A 5 11.61 -6.39 -30.22
N PRO A 6 12.40 -6.94 -31.15
CA PRO A 6 12.06 -6.91 -32.59
C PRO A 6 10.68 -7.52 -32.84
N ASN A 7 9.90 -6.87 -33.71
CA ASN A 7 8.54 -7.28 -34.08
C ASN A 7 7.52 -7.31 -32.90
N LYS A 8 7.81 -6.61 -31.82
CA LYS A 8 6.93 -6.51 -30.63
C LYS A 8 6.90 -5.09 -30.10
N ASP A 9 6.18 -4.22 -30.77
CA ASP A 9 6.17 -2.76 -30.50
C ASP A 9 5.81 -2.36 -29.06
N ASN A 10 5.10 -3.24 -28.35
CA ASN A 10 4.66 -3.00 -26.97
C ASN A 10 5.54 -3.67 -25.90
N LEU A 11 6.55 -4.45 -26.30
CA LEU A 11 7.40 -5.18 -25.37
C LEU A 11 8.83 -4.66 -25.40
N LYS A 12 9.43 -4.56 -24.23
CA LYS A 12 10.81 -4.17 -24.03
C LYS A 12 11.52 -5.17 -23.15
N ARG A 13 12.77 -5.47 -23.45
CA ARG A 13 13.69 -6.19 -22.58
C ARG A 13 14.44 -5.16 -21.75
N ILE A 14 14.44 -5.34 -20.45
CA ILE A 14 15.18 -4.49 -19.52
C ILE A 14 16.14 -5.35 -18.69
N ALA A 15 17.33 -4.83 -18.46
CA ALA A 15 18.26 -5.37 -17.49
C ALA A 15 18.26 -4.44 -16.27
N VAL A 16 17.85 -5.01 -15.13
CA VAL A 16 17.67 -4.30 -13.87
C VAL A 16 18.75 -4.73 -12.90
N ASP A 17 19.52 -3.76 -12.42
CA ASP A 17 20.43 -3.94 -11.31
C ASP A 17 19.62 -4.05 -10.01
N VAL A 18 19.85 -5.12 -9.27
CA VAL A 18 19.13 -5.41 -8.01
C VAL A 18 20.01 -5.18 -6.77
N GLY A 19 21.21 -4.67 -6.93
CA GLY A 19 22.10 -4.30 -5.83
C GLY A 19 22.67 -5.45 -5.00
N ASP A 20 22.44 -6.69 -5.40
CA ASP A 20 22.86 -7.88 -4.66
C ASP A 20 24.22 -8.43 -5.16
N GLY A 21 25.30 -7.63 -5.06
CA GLY A 21 26.64 -8.11 -5.29
C GLY A 21 27.38 -7.56 -6.52
N ASP A 22 28.65 -7.94 -6.63
CA ASP A 22 29.56 -7.53 -7.71
C ASP A 22 29.53 -8.45 -8.95
N ASP A 23 28.60 -9.43 -8.98
CA ASP A 23 28.54 -10.48 -9.98
C ASP A 23 27.35 -10.33 -10.96
N ASP A 24 27.38 -11.08 -12.06
CA ASP A 24 26.32 -11.18 -13.08
C ASP A 24 24.92 -11.52 -12.51
N ASP A 25 24.85 -12.07 -11.29
CA ASP A 25 23.62 -12.35 -10.54
C ASP A 25 22.94 -11.08 -10.00
N ALA A 26 23.65 -9.94 -9.99
CA ALA A 26 23.09 -8.65 -9.63
C ALA A 26 22.14 -8.09 -10.71
N VAL A 27 22.10 -8.68 -11.90
CA VAL A 27 21.29 -8.18 -13.02
C VAL A 27 20.18 -9.16 -13.37
N VAL A 28 18.93 -8.71 -13.21
CA VAL A 28 17.75 -9.48 -13.58
C VAL A 28 17.21 -9.00 -14.92
N ARG A 29 17.02 -9.93 -15.87
CA ARG A 29 16.43 -9.64 -17.18
C ARG A 29 14.92 -9.80 -17.13
N ILE A 30 14.19 -8.74 -17.46
CA ILE A 30 12.73 -8.71 -17.40
C ILE A 30 12.18 -8.24 -18.73
N VAL A 31 11.12 -8.88 -19.19
CA VAL A 31 10.31 -8.40 -20.33
C VAL A 31 9.10 -7.66 -19.79
N THR A 32 8.88 -6.44 -20.26
CA THR A 32 7.79 -5.58 -19.79
C THR A 32 7.11 -4.83 -20.94
N ASN A 33 5.84 -4.50 -20.72
CA ASN A 33 5.07 -3.59 -21.57
C ASN A 33 4.87 -2.21 -20.93
N ALA A 34 5.53 -1.93 -19.82
CA ALA A 34 5.41 -0.66 -19.11
C ALA A 34 5.86 0.52 -19.98
N LYS A 35 4.93 1.42 -20.28
CA LYS A 35 5.17 2.55 -21.20
C LYS A 35 6.13 3.60 -20.64
N ASN A 36 6.16 3.74 -19.32
CA ASN A 36 7.00 4.72 -18.62
C ASN A 36 8.42 4.24 -18.33
N VAL A 37 8.80 3.05 -18.79
CA VAL A 37 10.18 2.57 -18.77
C VAL A 37 10.74 2.73 -20.17
N SER A 38 11.33 3.90 -20.47
CA SER A 38 11.90 4.22 -21.77
C SER A 38 13.40 4.42 -21.73
N GLU A 39 13.95 4.71 -20.58
CA GLU A 39 15.35 5.07 -20.39
C GLU A 39 16.01 4.26 -19.27
N ALA A 40 17.32 4.08 -19.38
CA ALA A 40 18.12 3.50 -18.30
C ALA A 40 18.32 4.52 -17.15
N GLY A 41 18.67 4.02 -15.95
CA GLY A 41 18.92 4.86 -14.78
C GLY A 41 17.68 5.20 -13.95
N VAL A 42 16.53 4.72 -14.35
CA VAL A 42 15.29 4.88 -13.55
C VAL A 42 15.19 3.74 -12.53
N LEU A 43 14.94 4.08 -11.27
CA LEU A 43 14.71 3.10 -10.22
C LEU A 43 13.24 2.65 -10.24
N ILE A 44 13.01 1.37 -10.44
CA ILE A 44 11.68 0.77 -10.58
C ILE A 44 11.48 -0.36 -9.58
N ALA A 45 10.23 -0.56 -9.16
CA ALA A 45 9.87 -1.71 -8.35
C ALA A 45 9.73 -2.97 -9.20
N ILE A 46 10.39 -4.04 -8.80
CA ILE A 46 10.32 -5.35 -9.46
C ILE A 46 10.03 -6.46 -8.46
N ALA A 47 9.52 -7.59 -8.95
CA ALA A 47 9.47 -8.85 -8.22
C ALA A 47 10.41 -9.86 -8.90
N LYS A 48 11.37 -10.41 -8.15
CA LYS A 48 12.28 -11.49 -8.60
C LYS A 48 11.54 -12.83 -8.67
N VAL A 49 12.06 -13.76 -9.42
CA VAL A 49 11.61 -15.17 -9.40
C VAL A 49 11.63 -15.70 -7.97
N GLY A 50 10.57 -16.40 -7.58
CA GLY A 50 10.37 -16.90 -6.22
C GLY A 50 9.63 -15.93 -5.29
N SER A 51 9.50 -14.67 -5.67
CA SER A 51 8.68 -13.71 -4.89
C SER A 51 7.21 -14.07 -4.97
N THR A 52 6.49 -13.89 -3.87
CA THR A 52 5.04 -14.04 -3.82
C THR A 52 4.40 -12.64 -3.73
N LEU A 53 3.52 -12.33 -4.65
CA LEU A 53 2.73 -11.10 -4.64
C LEU A 53 1.64 -11.16 -3.57
N LYS A 54 1.03 -10.02 -3.27
CA LYS A 54 -0.02 -9.94 -2.22
C LYS A 54 -1.29 -10.74 -2.56
N ASP A 55 -1.56 -10.97 -3.83
CA ASP A 55 -2.64 -11.82 -4.33
C ASP A 55 -2.34 -13.32 -4.27
N GLY A 56 -1.16 -13.71 -3.77
CA GLY A 56 -0.68 -15.09 -3.69
C GLY A 56 0.01 -15.59 -4.94
N THR A 57 0.13 -14.78 -5.99
CA THR A 57 0.82 -15.15 -7.23
C THR A 57 2.32 -15.28 -6.99
N VAL A 58 2.88 -16.44 -7.31
CA VAL A 58 4.33 -16.69 -7.25
C VAL A 58 4.96 -16.34 -8.60
N ILE A 59 5.96 -15.48 -8.59
CA ILE A 59 6.69 -15.08 -9.79
C ILE A 59 7.62 -16.22 -10.21
N LYS A 60 7.46 -16.64 -11.46
CA LYS A 60 8.25 -17.69 -12.08
C LYS A 60 8.95 -17.15 -13.31
N LYS A 61 10.09 -17.78 -13.64
CA LYS A 61 10.76 -17.56 -14.92
C LYS A 61 9.84 -18.02 -16.04
N GLN A 62 9.57 -17.14 -17.01
CA GLN A 62 8.61 -17.43 -18.09
C GLN A 62 9.01 -16.77 -19.40
N LEU A 63 8.55 -17.37 -20.51
CA LEU A 63 8.74 -16.82 -21.85
C LEU A 63 7.67 -15.76 -22.13
N VAL A 64 8.09 -14.54 -22.42
CA VAL A 64 7.20 -13.43 -22.74
C VAL A 64 7.63 -12.82 -24.08
N GLY A 65 6.75 -12.89 -25.07
CA GLY A 65 7.05 -12.38 -26.41
C GLY A 65 8.23 -13.05 -27.13
N GLY A 66 8.60 -14.28 -26.73
CA GLY A 66 9.74 -15.01 -27.27
C GLY A 66 11.05 -14.81 -26.50
N GLU A 67 11.07 -13.95 -25.50
CA GLU A 67 12.22 -13.68 -24.65
C GLU A 67 11.98 -14.18 -23.22
N MET A 68 13.05 -14.64 -22.56
CA MET A 68 12.95 -15.13 -21.20
C MET A 68 12.91 -13.97 -20.20
N SER A 69 11.87 -13.95 -19.37
CA SER A 69 11.72 -13.00 -18.27
C SER A 69 11.99 -13.67 -16.93
N GLU A 70 12.91 -13.10 -16.14
CA GLU A 70 13.37 -13.58 -14.83
C GLU A 70 12.78 -12.78 -13.67
N GLY A 71 11.68 -12.12 -13.91
CA GLY A 71 10.99 -11.31 -12.93
C GLY A 71 9.81 -10.57 -13.54
N MET A 72 9.21 -9.70 -12.76
CA MET A 72 8.08 -8.88 -13.17
C MET A 72 8.26 -7.44 -12.70
N VAL A 73 7.99 -6.48 -13.58
CA VAL A 73 7.86 -5.07 -13.19
C VAL A 73 6.55 -4.88 -12.45
N LEU A 74 6.61 -4.24 -11.30
CA LEU A 74 5.43 -3.98 -10.47
C LEU A 74 4.84 -2.61 -10.78
N ASP A 75 3.53 -2.56 -10.89
CA ASP A 75 2.76 -1.32 -10.93
C ASP A 75 2.21 -0.94 -9.54
N ALA A 76 1.67 0.26 -9.41
CA ALA A 76 1.14 0.74 -8.14
C ALA A 76 0.00 -0.13 -7.58
N PRO A 77 -0.96 -0.63 -8.36
CA PRO A 77 -1.98 -1.56 -7.89
C PRO A 77 -1.44 -2.87 -7.32
N LEU A 78 -0.43 -3.48 -7.96
CA LEU A 78 0.22 -4.70 -7.45
C LEU A 78 0.93 -4.48 -6.12
N LEU A 79 1.42 -3.26 -5.89
CA LEU A 79 2.00 -2.82 -4.62
C LEU A 79 0.93 -2.41 -3.59
N ASN A 80 -0.34 -2.41 -3.98
CA ASN A 80 -1.46 -1.89 -3.18
C ASN A 80 -1.29 -0.41 -2.80
N TRP A 81 -0.64 0.38 -3.64
CA TRP A 81 -0.55 1.82 -3.45
C TRP A 81 -1.88 2.48 -3.84
N LYS A 82 -2.35 3.41 -3.01
CA LYS A 82 -3.66 4.09 -3.18
C LYS A 82 -3.80 4.89 -4.47
N SER A 83 -2.69 5.23 -5.13
CA SER A 83 -2.70 6.01 -6.37
C SER A 83 -1.70 5.46 -7.37
N GLY A 84 -2.07 5.40 -8.61
CA GLY A 84 -1.25 4.91 -9.72
C GLY A 84 -2.09 4.12 -10.72
N SER A 85 -1.56 3.97 -11.92
CA SER A 85 -2.25 3.34 -13.03
C SER A 85 -1.72 1.93 -13.28
N HIS A 86 -2.60 1.04 -13.73
CA HIS A 86 -2.20 -0.27 -14.24
C HIS A 86 -1.29 -0.14 -15.45
N GLY A 87 -0.34 -1.07 -15.57
CA GLY A 87 0.56 -1.15 -16.71
C GLY A 87 1.64 -0.06 -16.78
N LEU A 88 1.79 0.72 -15.72
CA LEU A 88 2.91 1.65 -15.55
C LEU A 88 3.81 1.17 -14.42
N ALA A 89 5.10 1.08 -14.66
CA ALA A 89 6.07 0.73 -13.65
C ALA A 89 5.99 1.68 -12.44
N ALA A 90 6.06 1.14 -11.25
CA ALA A 90 6.18 1.92 -10.03
C ALA A 90 7.61 2.46 -9.92
N ILE A 91 7.78 3.75 -10.19
CA ILE A 91 9.07 4.45 -10.13
C ILE A 91 9.30 4.94 -8.71
N LEU A 92 10.52 4.75 -8.21
CA LEU A 92 10.97 5.17 -6.90
C LEU A 92 11.94 6.37 -7.05
N PRO A 93 11.91 7.33 -6.12
CA PRO A 93 12.86 8.43 -6.13
C PRO A 93 14.28 7.91 -5.81
N SER A 94 15.23 8.20 -6.70
CA SER A 94 16.64 7.78 -6.57
C SER A 94 17.60 8.97 -6.34
N ASP A 95 17.09 10.20 -6.20
CA ASP A 95 17.90 11.38 -5.96
C ASP A 95 18.31 11.46 -4.48
N GLU A 96 19.59 11.23 -4.20
CA GLU A 96 20.17 11.28 -2.84
C GLU A 96 20.07 12.66 -2.16
N ARG A 97 19.78 13.72 -2.92
CA ARG A 97 19.58 15.07 -2.40
C ARG A 97 18.20 15.25 -1.76
N LYS A 98 17.30 14.30 -1.99
CA LYS A 98 15.96 14.32 -1.42
C LYS A 98 15.93 13.64 -0.06
N PRO A 99 15.04 14.07 0.84
CA PRO A 99 14.93 13.47 2.18
C PRO A 99 14.51 12.00 2.14
N LEU A 100 13.84 11.58 1.08
CA LEU A 100 13.50 10.18 0.82
C LEU A 100 14.05 9.77 -0.55
N PHE A 101 14.97 8.83 -0.55
CA PHE A 101 15.51 8.22 -1.75
C PHE A 101 15.71 6.72 -1.55
N PHE A 102 15.80 5.99 -2.64
CA PHE A 102 16.00 4.54 -2.65
C PHE A 102 17.17 4.20 -3.56
N LYS A 103 17.80 3.07 -3.27
CA LYS A 103 18.89 2.48 -4.06
C LYS A 103 18.47 1.13 -4.63
N ALA A 104 19.24 0.63 -5.60
CA ALA A 104 19.10 -0.76 -6.05
C ALA A 104 19.28 -1.71 -4.87
N GLY A 105 18.43 -2.73 -4.79
CA GLY A 105 18.39 -3.67 -3.66
C GLY A 105 17.50 -3.29 -2.50
N ASP A 106 17.08 -2.03 -2.39
CA ASP A 106 16.18 -1.62 -1.32
C ASP A 106 14.80 -2.27 -1.42
N LYS A 107 14.19 -2.51 -0.26
CA LYS A 107 12.82 -3.00 -0.20
C LYS A 107 11.84 -1.92 -0.65
N VAL A 108 10.91 -2.32 -1.50
CA VAL A 108 9.85 -1.43 -1.97
C VAL A 108 8.98 -0.99 -0.78
N PRO A 109 8.72 0.32 -0.63
CA PRO A 109 7.91 0.84 0.48
C PRO A 109 6.45 0.38 0.39
N ARG A 110 5.79 0.24 1.54
CA ARG A 110 4.39 -0.20 1.62
C ARG A 110 3.40 0.81 1.03
N SER A 111 3.74 2.09 1.06
CA SER A 111 2.96 3.17 0.49
C SER A 111 3.77 3.92 -0.56
N ARG A 112 3.07 4.54 -1.52
CA ARG A 112 3.72 5.29 -2.58
C ARG A 112 4.54 6.45 -2.01
N PRO A 113 5.84 6.54 -2.34
CA PRO A 113 6.65 7.70 -1.98
C PRO A 113 6.09 8.97 -2.60
N ARG A 114 5.99 10.03 -1.80
CA ARG A 114 5.56 11.34 -2.28
C ARG A 114 6.76 12.13 -2.80
N SER A 115 6.50 13.02 -3.73
CA SER A 115 7.55 13.88 -4.31
C SER A 115 8.16 14.87 -3.31
N ASP A 116 7.45 15.11 -2.18
CA ASP A 116 7.91 15.94 -1.07
C ASP A 116 8.83 15.18 -0.08
N GLY A 117 9.11 13.88 -0.35
CA GLY A 117 9.96 13.05 0.48
C GLY A 117 9.28 12.48 1.72
N LEU A 118 7.98 12.63 1.86
CA LEU A 118 7.22 11.99 2.92
C LEU A 118 6.74 10.62 2.44
N VAL A 119 6.90 9.60 3.25
CA VAL A 119 6.21 8.33 3.09
C VAL A 119 4.75 8.60 3.43
N GLY A 120 3.83 8.28 2.52
CA GLY A 120 2.41 8.44 2.77
C GLY A 120 2.02 7.77 4.09
N ASP A 121 1.42 8.54 4.97
CA ASP A 121 1.22 8.27 6.40
C ASP A 121 0.83 6.84 6.76
N GLU A 122 1.75 6.11 7.37
CA GLU A 122 1.42 4.93 8.18
C GLU A 122 0.55 5.31 9.41
N LYS A 123 0.65 6.57 9.88
CA LYS A 123 -0.11 7.08 11.03
C LYS A 123 -1.62 7.17 10.80
N GLU A 124 -2.08 7.47 9.57
CA GLU A 124 -3.53 7.46 9.29
C GLU A 124 -4.15 6.05 9.29
N ASN A 125 -3.33 5.02 9.09
CA ASN A 125 -3.82 3.65 9.05
C ASN A 125 -3.80 2.97 10.43
N GLU A 126 -2.94 3.40 11.35
CA GLU A 126 -2.98 2.93 12.73
C GLU A 126 -4.11 3.62 13.51
N SER A 127 -4.28 4.93 13.40
CA SER A 127 -5.40 5.62 14.06
C SER A 127 -6.77 5.18 13.52
N LYS A 128 -6.90 4.90 12.21
CA LYS A 128 -8.13 4.30 11.66
C LYS A 128 -8.32 2.84 12.03
N LYS A 129 -7.21 2.09 12.24
CA LYS A 129 -7.29 0.71 12.73
C LYS A 129 -7.66 0.67 14.21
N GLU A 130 -7.15 1.56 15.03
CA GLU A 130 -7.55 1.68 16.43
C GLU A 130 -9.00 2.16 16.55
N GLU A 131 -9.41 3.17 15.79
CA GLU A 131 -10.80 3.64 15.80
C GLU A 131 -11.79 2.59 15.25
N VAL A 132 -11.42 1.86 14.20
CA VAL A 132 -12.23 0.74 13.67
C VAL A 132 -12.23 -0.45 14.62
N VAL A 133 -11.12 -0.73 15.29
CA VAL A 133 -11.04 -1.78 16.32
C VAL A 133 -11.87 -1.38 17.53
N GLU A 134 -11.78 -0.14 18.00
CA GLU A 134 -12.58 0.35 19.13
C GLU A 134 -14.08 0.38 18.79
N THR A 135 -14.47 0.75 17.57
CA THR A 135 -15.87 0.67 17.12
C THR A 135 -16.35 -0.74 16.79
N MET A 136 -15.48 -1.66 16.40
CA MET A 136 -15.83 -3.07 16.18
C MET A 136 -15.92 -3.85 17.50
N PHE A 137 -15.18 -3.46 18.54
CA PHE A 137 -15.28 -3.98 19.89
C PHE A 137 -16.29 -3.22 20.77
N ALA A 138 -16.82 -2.09 20.34
CA ALA A 138 -18.02 -1.50 20.92
C ALA A 138 -19.16 -2.49 20.73
N ARG A 139 -19.32 -3.37 21.73
CA ARG A 139 -20.35 -4.40 21.84
C ARG A 139 -21.69 -3.75 21.53
N LYS A 140 -22.33 -4.15 20.42
CA LYS A 140 -23.70 -3.73 20.15
C LYS A 140 -24.55 -4.15 21.34
N LEU A 141 -24.96 -3.18 22.15
CA LEU A 141 -25.88 -3.40 23.26
C LEU A 141 -27.06 -4.25 22.78
N THR A 142 -27.29 -5.36 23.44
CA THR A 142 -28.41 -6.22 23.15
C THR A 142 -29.71 -5.45 23.34
N LYS A 143 -30.81 -5.96 22.78
CA LYS A 143 -32.14 -5.35 22.97
C LYS A 143 -32.51 -5.15 24.43
N GLU A 144 -32.06 -6.07 25.30
CA GLU A 144 -32.29 -6.04 26.73
C GLU A 144 -31.46 -4.97 27.44
N GLU A 145 -30.18 -4.82 27.10
CA GLU A 145 -29.30 -3.77 27.61
C GLU A 145 -29.77 -2.36 27.21
N LYS A 146 -30.31 -2.22 25.98
CA LYS A 146 -30.92 -0.94 25.51
C LYS A 146 -32.22 -0.64 26.31
N LYS A 147 -33.01 -1.66 26.64
CA LYS A 147 -34.23 -1.51 27.43
C LYS A 147 -33.90 -1.12 28.86
N ALA A 148 -32.90 -1.78 29.48
CA ALA A 148 -32.44 -1.46 30.82
C ALA A 148 -31.85 -0.05 30.92
N ALA A 149 -31.04 0.38 29.95
CA ALA A 149 -30.49 1.74 29.90
C ALA A 149 -31.59 2.79 29.73
N LEU A 150 -32.64 2.49 28.96
CA LEU A 150 -33.77 3.41 28.75
C LEU A 150 -34.63 3.51 30.04
N GLU A 151 -34.80 2.40 30.73
CA GLU A 151 -35.54 2.37 32.00
C GLU A 151 -34.80 3.09 33.12
N ALA A 152 -33.49 2.88 33.25
CA ALA A 152 -32.62 3.62 34.16
C ALA A 152 -32.67 5.14 33.89
N LYS A 153 -32.65 5.54 32.62
CA LYS A 153 -32.76 6.96 32.21
C LYS A 153 -34.12 7.56 32.52
N ARG A 154 -35.20 6.78 32.45
CA ARG A 154 -36.56 7.17 32.87
C ARG A 154 -36.69 7.33 34.38
N ALA A 155 -36.12 6.39 35.15
CA ALA A 155 -36.09 6.45 36.60
C ALA A 155 -35.34 7.69 37.12
N ALA A 156 -34.15 7.92 36.63
CA ALA A 156 -33.34 9.12 36.97
C ALA A 156 -34.06 10.45 36.64
N ARG A 157 -34.85 10.47 35.54
CA ARG A 157 -35.64 11.64 35.19
C ARG A 157 -36.85 11.83 36.10
N ALA A 158 -37.42 10.77 36.61
CA ALA A 158 -38.55 10.81 37.56
C ALA A 158 -38.10 11.30 38.93
N GLU A 159 -36.93 10.90 39.41
CA GLU A 159 -36.35 11.38 40.69
C GLU A 159 -36.02 12.87 40.62
N ARG A 160 -35.44 13.35 39.50
CA ARG A 160 -35.19 14.82 39.28
C ARG A 160 -36.45 15.64 39.31
N LYS A 161 -37.62 15.05 38.93
CA LYS A 161 -38.90 15.76 38.95
C LYS A 161 -39.52 15.80 40.37
N LYS A 162 -39.19 14.84 41.26
CA LYS A 162 -39.65 14.84 42.63
C LYS A 162 -38.87 15.74 43.59
N GLY A 163 -37.59 16.03 43.26
CA GLY A 163 -36.73 16.90 44.07
C GLY A 163 -36.83 18.41 43.81
N GLY A 164 -37.68 18.85 42.86
CA GLY A 164 -37.78 20.24 42.45
C GLY A 164 -39.06 21.00 42.93
N GLY A 165 -39.70 20.50 43.98
CA GLY A 165 -40.89 21.13 44.50
C GLY A 165 -40.80 21.43 46.00
N GLY A 166 -40.12 22.50 46.39
CA GLY A 166 -40.10 22.91 47.78
C GLY A 166 -39.22 24.14 47.98
N GLY A 167 -39.84 25.34 48.00
CA GLY A 167 -39.12 26.53 48.41
C GLY A 167 -39.67 27.81 47.81
N GLY A 168 -40.82 28.19 48.26
CA GLY A 168 -41.35 29.52 48.08
C GLY A 168 -42.48 29.73 49.12
N ASP A 169 -42.13 30.32 50.21
CA ASP A 169 -42.95 31.29 50.94
C ASP A 169 -42.23 31.73 52.24
N ALA A 170 -41.86 32.98 52.26
CA ALA A 170 -42.07 33.93 53.35
C ALA A 170 -41.27 35.22 53.02
#